data_7c08118eaa5d772f34b4f0674b91c872
#
_entry.id   7c08118eaa5d772f34b4f0674b91c872
#
_cell.length_a   1.000
_cell.length_b   1.000
_cell.length_c   1.000
_cell.angle_alpha   90.00
_cell.angle_beta   90.00
_cell.angle_gamma   90.00
#
_symmetry.space_group_name_H-M   'P 1'
#
loop_
_entity.id
_entity.type
_entity.pdbx_description
1 polymer ?
#
loop_
_entity_poly.entity_id
_entity_poly.type
_entity_poly.pdbx_seq_one_letter_code
_entity_poly.pdbx_strand_id
1 'polypeptide(L)'
;MLPRTRPTPVAQFPRPVPPPEAPYRDFCFKRGRFGAHNPPHLKAPGTISPNFIAYSYFDGGLRCYDVGDVLRPTEVAYFIPPQGGDLHKWASWNRTVDNVLIEWDRNIIYAASDTGIYALSCPNLGKPILDPMPVSHWSLPGLNVGAP
;
A
#
# COMPACT_ATOMS: atom_id res chain seq x y z
N MET A 1 -26.37 27.25 9.24
CA MET A 1 -25.09 27.07 8.51
C MET A 1 -24.10 26.48 9.50
N LEU A 2 -23.63 25.23 9.31
CA LEU A 2 -22.65 24.65 10.22
C LEU A 2 -21.31 25.39 10.07
N PRO A 3 -20.60 25.68 11.18
CA PRO A 3 -19.32 26.34 11.11
C PRO A 3 -18.35 25.47 10.28
N ARG A 4 -17.68 26.06 9.31
CA ARG A 4 -16.62 25.39 8.55
C ARG A 4 -15.41 25.24 9.46
N THR A 5 -15.20 24.03 9.98
CA THR A 5 -13.95 23.69 10.68
C THR A 5 -12.84 23.54 9.63
N ARG A 6 -11.73 24.24 9.83
CA ARG A 6 -10.54 24.04 9.00
C ARG A 6 -9.79 22.81 9.53
N PRO A 7 -9.47 21.82 8.69
CA PRO A 7 -8.65 20.70 9.14
C PRO A 7 -7.27 21.22 9.54
N THR A 8 -6.75 20.73 10.65
CA THR A 8 -5.42 21.05 11.14
C THR A 8 -4.56 19.80 11.06
N PRO A 9 -3.35 19.85 10.44
CA PRO A 9 -2.43 18.73 10.47
C PRO A 9 -2.05 18.42 11.92
N VAL A 10 -2.13 17.16 12.32
CA VAL A 10 -1.78 16.71 13.68
C VAL A 10 -0.46 15.95 13.72
N ALA A 11 -0.08 15.32 12.60
CA ALA A 11 1.17 14.60 12.45
C ALA A 11 1.58 14.52 10.98
N GLN A 12 2.82 14.12 10.74
CA GLN A 12 3.36 13.77 9.44
C GLN A 12 3.90 12.35 9.50
N PHE A 13 3.61 11.54 8.47
CA PHE A 13 4.21 10.22 8.34
C PHE A 13 5.71 10.31 8.14
N PRO A 14 6.49 9.40 8.75
CA PRO A 14 7.92 9.34 8.53
C PRO A 14 8.25 9.25 7.03
N ARG A 15 9.21 10.03 6.57
CA ARG A 15 9.71 9.89 5.20
C ARG A 15 10.39 8.54 5.05
N PRO A 16 10.00 7.72 4.07
CA PRO A 16 10.68 6.46 3.81
C PRO A 16 12.17 6.67 3.53
N VAL A 17 13.00 5.83 4.14
CA VAL A 17 14.44 5.76 3.87
C VAL A 17 14.77 4.47 3.14
N PRO A 18 15.79 4.45 2.27
CA PRO A 18 16.28 3.21 1.67
C PRO A 18 16.76 2.24 2.75
N PRO A 19 16.55 0.91 2.56
CA PRO A 19 17.14 -0.06 3.46
C PRO A 19 18.67 -0.01 3.39
N PRO A 20 19.40 -0.43 4.45
CA PRO A 20 20.86 -0.31 4.53
C PRO A 20 21.60 -1.00 3.37
N GLU A 21 21.05 -2.10 2.85
CA GLU A 21 21.60 -2.88 1.75
C GLU A 21 21.27 -2.30 0.35
N ALA A 22 20.48 -1.22 0.29
CA ALA A 22 20.11 -0.64 -0.98
C ALA A 22 21.34 -0.06 -1.71
N PRO A 23 21.45 -0.25 -3.04
CA PRO A 23 22.58 0.28 -3.81
C PRO A 23 22.48 1.78 -4.08
N TYR A 24 21.54 2.47 -3.44
CA TYR A 24 21.30 3.91 -3.58
C TYR A 24 21.09 4.56 -2.20
N ARG A 25 21.56 5.78 -2.06
CA ARG A 25 21.51 6.54 -0.79
C ARG A 25 20.15 7.20 -0.53
N ASP A 26 19.40 7.45 -1.59
CA ASP A 26 18.09 8.09 -1.54
C ASP A 26 17.25 7.57 -2.71
N PHE A 27 15.94 7.48 -2.54
CA PHE A 27 15.03 7.04 -3.61
C PHE A 27 15.04 7.95 -4.85
N CYS A 28 15.39 9.22 -4.69
CA CYS A 28 15.55 10.13 -5.81
C CYS A 28 16.68 9.71 -6.78
N PHE A 29 17.67 8.94 -6.31
CA PHE A 29 18.73 8.39 -7.18
C PHE A 29 18.26 7.25 -8.09
N LYS A 30 17.09 6.69 -7.81
CA LYS A 30 16.48 5.70 -8.70
C LYS A 30 15.93 6.29 -10.00
N ARG A 31 15.94 7.61 -10.14
CA ARG A 31 15.48 8.37 -11.31
C ARG A 31 13.99 8.22 -11.64
N GLY A 32 13.18 7.73 -10.71
CA GLY A 32 11.75 7.62 -10.84
C GLY A 32 11.01 8.64 -9.97
N ARG A 33 9.72 8.38 -9.76
CA ARG A 33 8.90 9.18 -8.86
C ARG A 33 9.11 8.73 -7.42
N PHE A 34 9.08 9.67 -6.51
CA PHE A 34 9.11 9.39 -5.08
C PHE A 34 8.13 10.30 -4.35
N GLY A 35 7.29 9.70 -3.55
CA GLY A 35 6.30 10.40 -2.72
C GLY A 35 5.12 9.50 -2.40
N ALA A 36 4.33 9.89 -1.41
CA ALA A 36 3.07 9.24 -1.11
C ALA A 36 2.12 9.39 -2.30
N HIS A 37 1.53 8.29 -2.72
CA HIS A 37 0.63 8.28 -3.86
C HIS A 37 -0.77 7.81 -3.46
N ASN A 38 -1.01 6.51 -3.40
CA ASN A 38 -2.33 5.96 -3.15
C ASN A 38 -2.41 5.14 -1.87
N PRO A 39 -3.36 5.48 -0.97
CA PRO A 39 -3.86 4.53 0.02
C PRO A 39 -4.80 3.53 -0.65
N PRO A 40 -5.21 2.45 0.04
CA PRO A 40 -6.25 1.55 -0.46
C PRO A 40 -7.56 2.33 -0.70
N HIS A 41 -7.98 2.44 -1.95
CA HIS A 41 -9.22 3.12 -2.31
C HIS A 41 -10.44 2.22 -2.14
N LEU A 42 -10.25 0.93 -2.39
CA LEU A 42 -11.31 -0.06 -2.31
C LEU A 42 -11.31 -0.67 -0.92
N LYS A 43 -12.47 -0.71 -0.32
CA LYS A 43 -12.70 -1.50 0.89
C LYS A 43 -12.93 -2.94 0.44
N ALA A 44 -11.89 -3.76 0.54
CA ALA A 44 -12.07 -5.19 0.41
C ALA A 44 -12.98 -5.70 1.55
N PRO A 45 -13.62 -6.84 1.40
CA PRO A 45 -14.32 -7.49 2.48
C PRO A 45 -13.43 -7.66 3.70
N GLY A 46 -14.01 -7.54 4.86
CA GLY A 46 -13.29 -7.50 6.12
C GLY A 46 -13.30 -6.11 6.73
N THR A 47 -12.84 -6.02 7.94
CA THR A 47 -12.84 -4.76 8.66
C THR A 47 -11.51 -4.06 8.51
N ILE A 48 -11.57 -2.78 8.30
CA ILE A 48 -10.40 -1.92 8.29
C ILE A 48 -9.87 -1.81 9.71
N SER A 49 -8.60 -2.14 9.92
CA SER A 49 -7.95 -1.79 11.17
C SER A 49 -7.85 -0.27 11.29
N PRO A 50 -8.33 0.34 12.37
CA PRO A 50 -8.21 1.77 12.56
C PRO A 50 -6.76 2.23 12.76
N ASN A 51 -5.86 1.29 13.09
CA ASN A 51 -4.49 1.58 13.51
C ASN A 51 -3.45 1.23 12.45
N PHE A 52 -3.85 0.84 11.24
CA PHE A 52 -2.93 0.46 10.18
C PHE A 52 -3.27 1.16 8.88
N ILE A 53 -2.27 1.76 8.26
CA ILE A 53 -2.40 2.39 6.95
C ILE A 53 -1.27 1.87 6.05
N ALA A 54 -1.63 1.52 4.81
CA ALA A 54 -0.66 1.23 3.76
C ALA A 54 -0.72 2.31 2.68
N TYR A 55 0.44 2.64 2.12
CA TYR A 55 0.56 3.60 1.01
C TYR A 55 1.49 3.07 -0.06
N SER A 56 1.14 3.35 -1.32
CA SER A 56 2.11 3.28 -2.41
C SER A 56 2.97 4.54 -2.42
N TYR A 57 4.27 4.36 -2.62
CA TYR A 57 5.27 5.45 -2.62
C TYR A 57 6.11 5.46 -3.90
N PHE A 58 5.57 4.99 -5.02
CA PHE A 58 6.31 4.85 -6.28
C PHE A 58 7.64 4.10 -6.05
N ASP A 59 8.79 4.75 -6.29
CA ASP A 59 10.13 4.18 -6.10
C ASP A 59 10.43 3.77 -4.66
N GLY A 60 9.73 4.37 -3.70
CA GLY A 60 9.79 3.97 -2.30
C GLY A 60 9.09 2.64 -2.02
N GLY A 61 8.33 2.10 -3.00
CA GLY A 61 7.60 0.85 -2.87
C GLY A 61 6.29 0.98 -2.10
N LEU A 62 5.88 -0.11 -1.47
CA LEU A 62 4.79 -0.14 -0.49
C LEU A 62 5.33 0.26 0.87
N ARG A 63 4.61 1.09 1.60
CA ARG A 63 4.91 1.49 2.98
C ARG A 63 3.70 1.27 3.87
N CYS A 64 3.94 0.69 5.04
CA CYS A 64 2.93 0.38 6.03
C CYS A 64 3.24 1.09 7.34
N TYR A 65 2.21 1.68 7.92
CA TYR A 65 2.34 2.49 9.13
C TYR A 65 1.37 2.05 10.20
N ASP A 66 1.86 2.01 11.43
CA ASP A 66 1.02 2.01 12.63
C ASP A 66 0.63 3.45 12.95
N VAL A 67 -0.66 3.68 13.10
CA VAL A 67 -1.28 4.97 13.43
C VAL A 67 -2.08 4.89 14.74
N GLY A 68 -1.83 3.89 15.57
CA GLY A 68 -2.46 3.76 16.88
C GLY A 68 -2.23 4.98 17.77
N ASP A 69 -1.03 5.57 17.73
CA ASP A 69 -0.79 6.94 18.17
C ASP A 69 -0.83 7.87 16.97
N VAL A 70 -1.96 8.57 16.79
CA VAL A 70 -2.19 9.46 15.65
C VAL A 70 -1.22 10.64 15.59
N LEU A 71 -0.56 10.98 16.69
CA LEU A 71 0.44 12.05 16.76
C LEU A 71 1.84 11.55 16.40
N ARG A 72 2.05 10.24 16.39
CA ARG A 72 3.37 9.60 16.19
C ARG A 72 3.25 8.36 15.30
N PRO A 73 2.81 8.52 14.04
CA PRO A 73 2.79 7.39 13.11
C PRO A 73 4.19 6.80 12.93
N THR A 74 4.28 5.48 12.92
CA THR A 74 5.55 4.75 12.77
C THR A 74 5.50 3.81 11.57
N GLU A 75 6.57 3.75 10.77
CA GLU A 75 6.67 2.76 9.72
C GLU A 75 6.94 1.38 10.34
N VAL A 76 6.10 0.40 10.03
CA VAL A 76 6.15 -0.97 10.61
C VAL A 76 6.49 -2.04 9.58
N ALA A 77 6.33 -1.75 8.30
CA ALA A 77 6.72 -2.66 7.23
C ALA A 77 6.89 -1.90 5.92
N TYR A 78 7.66 -2.46 5.02
CA TYR A 78 7.79 -1.98 3.64
C TYR A 78 8.04 -3.13 2.67
N PHE A 79 7.77 -2.89 1.41
CA PHE A 79 8.14 -3.76 0.31
C PHE A 79 8.58 -2.92 -0.88
N ILE A 80 9.79 -3.16 -1.36
CA ILE A 80 10.32 -2.54 -2.58
C ILE A 80 10.44 -3.66 -3.62
N PRO A 81 9.72 -3.55 -4.76
CA PRO A 81 9.82 -4.57 -5.80
C PRO A 81 11.27 -4.77 -6.23
N PRO A 82 11.71 -6.03 -6.44
CA PRO A 82 13.07 -6.31 -6.86
C PRO A 82 13.34 -5.65 -8.21
N GLN A 83 14.53 -5.11 -8.39
CA GLN A 83 14.96 -4.62 -9.68
C GLN A 83 15.08 -5.81 -10.63
N GLY A 84 14.36 -5.84 -11.73
CA GLY A 84 14.55 -6.80 -12.79
C GLY A 84 15.40 -6.22 -13.89
N GLY A 85 15.91 -7.08 -14.74
CA GLY A 85 16.66 -6.68 -15.91
C GLY A 85 15.87 -5.76 -16.84
N ASP A 86 16.56 -5.13 -17.78
CA ASP A 86 16.07 -4.19 -18.79
C ASP A 86 14.91 -4.74 -19.64
N LEU A 87 13.74 -4.93 -19.05
CA LEU A 87 12.56 -5.38 -19.81
C LEU A 87 12.10 -4.32 -20.80
N HIS A 88 12.44 -3.04 -20.57
CA HIS A 88 12.18 -1.98 -21.51
C HIS A 88 13.23 -0.88 -21.36
N LYS A 89 14.03 -0.68 -22.39
CA LYS A 89 14.93 0.49 -22.53
C LYS A 89 14.20 1.84 -22.44
N TRP A 90 12.88 1.83 -22.45
CA TRP A 90 12.00 2.98 -22.27
C TRP A 90 11.70 3.29 -20.80
N ALA A 91 11.72 2.29 -19.97
CA ALA A 91 11.43 2.41 -18.56
C ALA A 91 12.71 2.70 -17.79
N SER A 92 13.25 3.88 -17.95
CA SER A 92 14.06 4.52 -16.91
C SER A 92 13.23 4.77 -15.63
N TRP A 93 11.99 4.31 -15.64
CA TRP A 93 11.04 4.34 -14.55
C TRP A 93 11.31 3.11 -13.71
N ASN A 94 12.04 3.33 -12.66
CA ASN A 94 12.31 2.28 -11.72
C ASN A 94 11.00 1.82 -11.07
N ARG A 95 10.85 0.54 -10.93
CA ARG A 95 9.76 -0.25 -10.41
C ARG A 95 9.06 0.41 -9.26
N THR A 96 7.99 1.06 -9.63
CA THR A 96 7.15 1.82 -8.73
C THR A 96 6.01 0.95 -8.24
N VAL A 97 5.59 1.18 -7.02
CA VAL A 97 4.30 0.70 -6.54
C VAL A 97 3.31 1.85 -6.69
N ASP A 98 2.31 1.65 -7.55
CA ASP A 98 1.32 2.67 -7.86
C ASP A 98 0.06 2.53 -7.01
N ASN A 99 -0.32 1.31 -6.68
CA ASN A 99 -1.58 1.06 -5.99
C ASN A 99 -1.45 -0.04 -4.95
N VAL A 100 -2.36 -0.03 -3.99
CA VAL A 100 -2.41 -1.01 -2.92
C VAL A 100 -3.84 -1.40 -2.61
N LEU A 101 -4.05 -2.69 -2.35
CA LEU A 101 -5.31 -3.24 -1.85
C LEU A 101 -5.01 -4.13 -0.65
N ILE A 102 -5.83 -4.05 0.39
CA ILE A 102 -5.71 -4.90 1.58
C ILE A 102 -6.93 -5.81 1.66
N GLU A 103 -6.69 -7.11 1.67
CA GLU A 103 -7.67 -8.12 2.06
C GLU A 103 -7.50 -8.44 3.54
N TRP A 104 -8.29 -7.79 4.36
CA TRP A 104 -8.21 -7.90 5.81
C TRP A 104 -8.58 -9.27 6.35
N ASP A 105 -9.49 -9.96 5.67
CA ASP A 105 -9.93 -11.30 6.03
C ASP A 105 -8.85 -12.37 5.80
N ARG A 106 -7.93 -12.13 4.89
CA ARG A 106 -6.83 -13.05 4.55
C ARG A 106 -5.45 -12.56 4.95
N ASN A 107 -5.34 -11.36 5.51
CA ASN A 107 -4.06 -10.72 5.85
C ASN A 107 -3.10 -10.59 4.67
N ILE A 108 -3.65 -10.28 3.50
CA ILE A 108 -2.87 -10.10 2.28
C ILE A 108 -2.92 -8.65 1.84
N ILE A 109 -1.76 -8.11 1.51
CA ILE A 109 -1.64 -6.81 0.83
C ILE A 109 -1.24 -7.07 -0.62
N TYR A 110 -2.03 -6.59 -1.55
CA TYR A 110 -1.68 -6.58 -2.96
C TYR A 110 -1.04 -5.23 -3.30
N ALA A 111 0.18 -5.29 -3.83
CA ALA A 111 0.90 -4.13 -4.32
C ALA A 111 0.97 -4.19 -5.84
N ALA A 112 0.33 -3.25 -6.51
CA ALA A 112 0.37 -3.13 -7.96
C ALA A 112 1.61 -2.33 -8.36
N SER A 113 2.44 -2.92 -9.22
CA SER A 113 3.68 -2.36 -9.72
C SER A 113 3.72 -2.46 -11.24
N ASP A 114 4.58 -1.70 -11.87
CA ASP A 114 4.87 -1.79 -13.31
C ASP A 114 5.38 -3.17 -13.76
N THR A 115 5.82 -4.01 -12.83
CA THR A 115 6.29 -5.38 -13.10
C THR A 115 5.27 -6.45 -12.76
N GLY A 116 4.09 -6.08 -12.28
CA GLY A 116 3.02 -7.00 -11.94
C GLY A 116 2.39 -6.72 -10.58
N ILE A 117 1.60 -7.65 -10.09
CA ILE A 117 0.93 -7.57 -8.80
C ILE A 117 1.62 -8.53 -7.83
N TYR A 118 2.05 -8.00 -6.70
CA TYR A 118 2.62 -8.77 -5.62
C TYR A 118 1.58 -9.00 -4.53
N ALA A 119 1.42 -10.26 -4.13
CA ALA A 119 0.63 -10.63 -2.95
C ALA A 119 1.59 -10.81 -1.77
N LEU A 120 1.42 -10.01 -0.74
CA LEU A 120 2.33 -9.90 0.39
C LEU A 120 1.60 -10.27 1.68
N SER A 121 2.16 -11.16 2.48
CA SER A 121 1.69 -11.32 3.84
C SER A 121 2.33 -10.27 4.75
N CYS A 122 1.54 -9.72 5.67
CA CYS A 122 2.04 -8.71 6.60
C CYS A 122 1.60 -9.05 8.03
N PRO A 123 2.51 -9.52 8.89
CA PRO A 123 2.17 -9.85 10.28
C PRO A 123 1.55 -8.68 11.06
N ASN A 124 1.87 -7.46 10.67
CA ASN A 124 1.36 -6.24 11.31
C ASN A 124 -0.11 -5.95 11.02
N LEU A 125 -0.74 -6.64 10.06
CA LEU A 125 -2.19 -6.53 9.85
C LEU A 125 -3.00 -7.10 11.01
N GLY A 126 -2.37 -7.93 11.85
CA GLY A 126 -3.03 -8.59 12.96
C GLY A 126 -3.87 -9.79 12.50
N LYS A 127 -4.79 -10.22 13.37
CA LYS A 127 -5.73 -11.28 13.03
C LYS A 127 -6.91 -10.70 12.25
N PRO A 128 -7.49 -11.46 11.30
CA PRO A 128 -8.73 -11.06 10.65
C PRO A 128 -9.80 -10.75 11.70
N ILE A 129 -10.52 -9.64 11.49
CA ILE A 129 -11.58 -9.21 12.43
C ILE A 129 -12.91 -9.89 12.08
N LEU A 130 -13.07 -10.31 10.83
CA LEU A 130 -14.23 -11.02 10.33
C LEU A 130 -13.83 -12.34 9.70
N ASP A 131 -14.75 -13.29 9.71
CA ASP A 131 -14.59 -14.51 8.94
C ASP A 131 -14.48 -14.17 7.44
N PRO A 132 -13.71 -14.97 6.67
CA PRO A 132 -13.58 -14.77 5.24
C PRO A 132 -14.96 -14.74 4.57
N MET A 133 -15.24 -13.69 3.83
CA MET A 133 -16.50 -13.62 3.09
C MET A 133 -16.45 -14.57 1.90
N PRO A 134 -17.53 -15.31 1.64
CA PRO A 134 -17.61 -16.13 0.45
C PRO A 134 -17.40 -15.30 -0.83
N VAL A 135 -16.65 -15.83 -1.78
CA VAL A 135 -16.33 -15.15 -3.06
C VAL A 135 -17.59 -14.67 -3.80
N SER A 136 -18.72 -15.36 -3.61
CA SER A 136 -20.02 -14.99 -4.19
C SER A 136 -20.51 -13.59 -3.78
N HIS A 137 -20.01 -13.03 -2.69
CA HIS A 137 -20.37 -11.67 -2.26
C HIS A 137 -19.48 -10.57 -2.91
N TRP A 138 -18.49 -10.96 -3.69
CA TRP A 138 -17.60 -10.04 -4.40
C TRP A 138 -18.15 -9.58 -5.75
N SER A 139 -19.34 -10.00 -6.13
CA SER A 139 -19.96 -9.53 -7.36
C SER A 139 -20.25 -8.04 -7.25
N LEU A 140 -19.49 -7.26 -7.99
CA LEU A 140 -19.91 -5.90 -8.29
C LEU A 140 -21.25 -5.97 -9.04
N PRO A 141 -22.23 -5.12 -8.71
CA PRO A 141 -23.48 -5.09 -9.49
C PRO A 141 -23.15 -4.92 -10.98
N GLY A 142 -23.46 -5.91 -11.79
CA GLY A 142 -23.24 -5.88 -13.23
C GLY A 142 -22.01 -6.68 -13.75
N LEU A 143 -21.17 -7.21 -12.88
CA LEU A 143 -20.12 -8.16 -13.28
C LEU A 143 -20.55 -9.58 -12.89
N ASN A 144 -21.14 -10.31 -13.84
CA ASN A 144 -21.26 -11.77 -13.74
C ASN A 144 -19.85 -12.36 -13.87
N VAL A 145 -19.14 -12.49 -12.78
CA VAL A 145 -17.98 -13.38 -12.73
C VAL A 145 -18.58 -14.78 -12.62
N GLY A 146 -18.63 -15.49 -13.74
CA GLY A 146 -19.14 -16.84 -13.80
C GLY A 146 -18.47 -17.68 -12.72
N ALA A 147 -19.27 -18.34 -11.90
CA ALA A 147 -18.78 -19.37 -11.01
C ALA A 147 -18.14 -20.51 -11.86
N PRO A 148 -17.08 -21.16 -11.35
CA PRO A 148 -16.46 -22.31 -12.01
C PRO A 148 -17.43 -23.46 -12.17
#